data_c24661e22f41234fb1aa919ace494eb5
#
_entry.id   c24661e22f41234fb1aa919ace494eb5
#
_cell.length_a   1.000
_cell.length_b   1.000
_cell.length_c   1.000
_cell.angle_alpha   90.00
_cell.angle_beta   90.00
_cell.angle_gamma   90.00
#
_symmetry.space_group_name_H-M   'P 1'
#
loop_
_entity.id
_entity.type
_entity.pdbx_description
1 polymer ?
#
loop_
_entity_poly.entity_id
_entity_poly.type
_entity_poly.pdbx_seq_one_letter_code
_entity_poly.pdbx_strand_id
1 'polypeptide(L)'
;MSLKLPEHIAVPGFVYGGLIAALIDCHAMGTAAAAVERAAGRDIGDAPSPRFVTGALHVDYLKPTPLGPELELRARATEIGEKKVIVHVTLSANGITTARAEVVAVRMPETMRKGSH
;
A
#
# COMPACT_ATOMS: atom_id res chain seq x y z
N MET A 1 5.91 4.50 -6.37
CA MET A 1 5.29 3.81 -7.52
C MET A 1 4.45 4.79 -8.32
N SER A 2 4.49 4.66 -9.60
CA SER A 2 3.81 5.55 -10.51
C SER A 2 3.05 4.73 -11.55
N LEU A 3 1.79 5.08 -11.84
CA LEU A 3 0.99 4.32 -12.79
C LEU A 3 -0.09 5.16 -13.44
N LYS A 4 -0.57 4.68 -14.58
CA LYS A 4 -1.64 5.28 -15.35
C LYS A 4 -2.76 4.26 -15.52
N LEU A 5 -4.00 4.66 -15.26
CA LEU A 5 -5.14 3.75 -15.25
C LEU A 5 -5.94 3.84 -16.55
N PRO A 6 -6.46 2.69 -17.04
CA PRO A 6 -7.38 2.70 -18.17
C PRO A 6 -8.69 3.41 -17.82
N GLU A 7 -9.27 4.10 -18.77
CA GLU A 7 -10.50 4.87 -18.54
C GLU A 7 -11.68 4.01 -18.11
N HIS A 8 -11.75 2.76 -18.54
CA HIS A 8 -12.89 1.92 -18.25
C HIS A 8 -12.99 1.44 -16.79
N ILE A 9 -11.96 1.68 -15.97
CA ILE A 9 -11.97 1.27 -14.57
C ILE A 9 -12.25 2.43 -13.62
N ALA A 10 -12.82 3.51 -14.11
CA ALA A 10 -13.12 4.69 -13.32
C ALA A 10 -14.45 5.28 -13.78
N VAL A 11 -15.08 6.07 -12.92
CA VAL A 11 -16.21 6.91 -13.36
C VAL A 11 -15.66 7.98 -14.31
N PRO A 12 -16.50 8.54 -15.20
CA PRO A 12 -16.00 9.52 -16.16
C PRO A 12 -15.22 10.65 -15.49
N GLY A 13 -13.96 10.78 -15.84
CA GLY A 13 -13.08 11.82 -15.36
C GLY A 13 -12.40 11.57 -14.02
N PHE A 14 -12.83 10.57 -13.24
CA PHE A 14 -12.29 10.35 -11.90
C PHE A 14 -12.08 8.87 -11.58
N VAL A 15 -11.09 8.60 -10.74
CA VAL A 15 -10.80 7.26 -10.24
C VAL A 15 -11.69 6.99 -9.04
N TYR A 16 -12.40 5.86 -9.02
CA TYR A 16 -13.28 5.56 -7.91
C TYR A 16 -12.51 5.11 -6.64
N GLY A 17 -13.14 5.36 -5.48
CA GLY A 17 -12.49 5.21 -4.18
C GLY A 17 -12.02 3.79 -3.86
N GLY A 18 -12.76 2.77 -4.30
CA GLY A 18 -12.36 1.38 -4.05
C GLY A 18 -11.07 1.00 -4.75
N LEU A 19 -10.85 1.50 -5.96
CA LEU A 19 -9.60 1.27 -6.66
C LEU A 19 -8.44 1.99 -5.98
N ILE A 20 -8.66 3.22 -5.53
CA ILE A 20 -7.65 3.98 -4.79
C ILE A 20 -7.25 3.20 -3.53
N ALA A 21 -8.21 2.69 -2.78
CA ALA A 21 -7.94 1.90 -1.59
C ALA A 21 -7.15 0.64 -1.91
N ALA A 22 -7.48 -0.05 -3.00
CA ALA A 22 -6.77 -1.26 -3.41
C ALA A 22 -5.31 -0.98 -3.79
N LEU A 23 -5.06 0.11 -4.50
CA LEU A 23 -3.70 0.51 -4.87
C LEU A 23 -2.86 0.85 -3.63
N ILE A 24 -3.44 1.60 -2.71
CA ILE A 24 -2.79 1.97 -1.46
C ILE A 24 -2.46 0.73 -0.64
N ASP A 25 -3.42 -0.19 -0.51
CA ASP A 25 -3.25 -1.41 0.26
C ASP A 25 -2.13 -2.29 -0.29
N CYS A 26 -2.14 -2.53 -1.60
CA CYS A 26 -1.11 -3.30 -2.26
C CYS A 26 0.28 -2.69 -2.07
N HIS A 27 0.39 -1.39 -2.25
CA HIS A 27 1.66 -0.69 -2.12
C HIS A 27 2.15 -0.72 -0.66
N ALA A 28 1.24 -0.62 0.31
CA ALA A 28 1.58 -0.66 1.72
C ALA A 28 2.13 -2.03 2.14
N MET A 29 1.55 -3.12 1.62
CA MET A 29 2.04 -4.46 1.96
C MET A 29 3.47 -4.67 1.46
N GLY A 30 3.78 -4.22 0.25
CA GLY A 30 5.14 -4.27 -0.27
C GLY A 30 6.12 -3.42 0.55
N THR A 31 5.68 -2.24 0.97
CA THR A 31 6.48 -1.35 1.81
C THR A 31 6.78 -1.98 3.17
N ALA A 32 5.78 -2.61 3.78
CA ALA A 32 5.95 -3.28 5.07
C ALA A 32 6.97 -4.40 4.97
N ALA A 33 6.89 -5.23 3.94
CA ALA A 33 7.84 -6.32 3.73
C ALA A 33 9.26 -5.79 3.54
N ALA A 34 9.43 -4.76 2.72
CA ALA A 34 10.75 -4.15 2.47
C ALA A 34 11.32 -3.52 3.74
N ALA A 35 10.49 -2.87 4.55
CA ALA A 35 10.92 -2.23 5.79
C ALA A 35 11.43 -3.25 6.80
N VAL A 36 10.76 -4.38 6.93
CA VAL A 36 11.18 -5.46 7.84
C VAL A 36 12.50 -6.08 7.37
N GLU A 37 12.66 -6.30 6.06
CA GLU A 37 13.91 -6.82 5.52
C GLU A 37 15.07 -5.87 5.80
N ARG A 38 14.86 -4.57 5.61
CA ARG A 38 15.89 -3.56 5.91
C ARG A 38 16.24 -3.50 7.38
N ALA A 39 15.24 -3.54 8.25
CA ALA A 39 15.45 -3.50 9.70
C ALA A 39 16.21 -4.71 10.19
N ALA A 40 16.05 -5.85 9.52
CA ALA A 40 16.79 -7.08 9.83
C ALA A 40 18.20 -7.13 9.22
N GLY A 41 18.57 -6.10 8.44
CA GLY A 41 19.88 -6.05 7.80
C GLY A 41 20.04 -7.00 6.61
N ARG A 42 18.92 -7.43 6.01
CA ARG A 42 18.93 -8.32 4.85
C ARG A 42 18.53 -7.58 3.60
N ASP A 43 19.06 -8.03 2.47
CA ASP A 43 18.64 -7.52 1.19
C ASP A 43 17.31 -8.18 0.78
N ILE A 44 16.51 -7.44 0.02
CA ILE A 44 15.24 -7.97 -0.49
C ILE A 44 15.55 -9.17 -1.39
N GLY A 45 14.95 -10.31 -1.05
CA GLY A 45 15.12 -11.54 -1.83
C GLY A 45 16.16 -12.52 -1.29
N ASP A 46 16.92 -12.15 -0.26
CA ASP A 46 17.94 -13.04 0.32
C ASP A 46 17.35 -14.21 1.07
N ALA A 47 16.12 -14.09 1.52
CA ALA A 47 15.42 -15.14 2.25
C ALA A 47 13.93 -15.02 1.92
N PRO A 48 13.09 -16.00 2.28
CA PRO A 48 11.66 -15.82 2.11
C PRO A 48 11.22 -14.54 2.81
N SER A 49 10.67 -13.60 2.05
CA SER A 49 10.19 -12.34 2.60
C SER A 49 9.04 -12.58 3.56
N PRO A 50 8.97 -11.82 4.65
CA PRO A 50 7.80 -11.93 5.51
C PRO A 50 6.56 -11.54 4.73
N ARG A 51 5.46 -12.24 4.99
CA ARG A 51 4.19 -11.94 4.35
C ARG A 51 3.31 -11.18 5.33
N PHE A 52 2.60 -10.21 4.80
CA PHE A 52 1.71 -9.38 5.57
C PHE A 52 0.30 -9.45 5.01
N VAL A 53 -0.66 -9.33 5.91
CA VAL A 53 -2.07 -9.16 5.57
C VAL A 53 -2.52 -7.83 6.15
N THR A 54 -3.55 -7.25 5.55
CA THR A 54 -4.09 -5.99 6.01
C THR A 54 -4.90 -6.19 7.28
N GLY A 55 -4.43 -5.62 8.38
CA GLY A 55 -5.17 -5.67 9.65
C GLY A 55 -6.14 -4.52 9.79
N ALA A 56 -5.79 -3.35 9.25
CA ALA A 56 -6.65 -2.19 9.24
C ALA A 56 -6.24 -1.28 8.08
N LEU A 57 -7.23 -0.65 7.47
CA LEU A 57 -7.02 0.28 6.37
C LEU A 57 -7.89 1.51 6.61
N HIS A 58 -7.26 2.66 6.78
CA HIS A 58 -7.96 3.92 6.92
C HIS A 58 -7.54 4.83 5.78
N VAL A 59 -8.49 5.25 4.95
CA VAL A 59 -8.22 6.11 3.80
C VAL A 59 -9.00 7.39 3.93
N ASP A 60 -8.30 8.52 3.82
CA ASP A 60 -8.91 9.84 3.74
C ASP A 60 -8.86 10.30 2.29
N TYR A 61 -10.02 10.50 1.71
CA TYR A 61 -10.16 11.03 0.35
C TYR A 61 -10.23 12.55 0.43
N LEU A 62 -9.12 13.21 0.15
CA LEU A 62 -8.99 14.65 0.33
C LEU A 62 -9.62 15.45 -0.81
N LYS A 63 -9.47 14.92 -2.04
CA LYS A 63 -9.96 15.53 -3.27
C LYS A 63 -10.27 14.45 -4.27
N PRO A 64 -11.18 14.70 -5.23
CA PRO A 64 -11.37 13.75 -6.33
C PRO A 64 -10.06 13.52 -7.07
N THR A 65 -9.77 12.26 -7.39
CA THR A 65 -8.56 11.90 -8.12
C THR A 65 -8.89 11.88 -9.61
N PRO A 66 -8.31 12.78 -10.41
CA PRO A 66 -8.63 12.83 -11.84
C PRO A 66 -8.07 11.62 -12.57
N LEU A 67 -8.81 11.18 -13.59
CA LEU A 67 -8.35 10.17 -14.52
C LEU A 67 -7.51 10.84 -15.61
N GLY A 68 -6.44 10.20 -16.02
CA GLY A 68 -5.56 10.70 -17.07
C GLY A 68 -4.16 11.01 -16.58
N PRO A 69 -3.98 11.82 -15.52
CA PRO A 69 -2.65 12.05 -14.99
C PRO A 69 -2.04 10.78 -14.45
N GLU A 70 -0.73 10.70 -14.46
CA GLU A 70 -0.01 9.64 -13.80
C GLU A 70 -0.19 9.75 -12.29
N LEU A 71 -0.54 8.63 -11.64
CA LEU A 71 -0.73 8.59 -10.21
C LEU A 71 0.58 8.23 -9.53
N GLU A 72 0.92 8.93 -8.46
CA GLU A 72 2.12 8.65 -7.69
C GLU A 72 1.74 8.19 -6.30
N LEU A 73 2.25 7.02 -5.92
CA LEU A 73 2.08 6.46 -4.59
C LEU A 73 3.40 6.55 -3.84
N ARG A 74 3.37 7.14 -2.67
CA ARG A 74 4.53 7.19 -1.78
C ARG A 74 4.13 6.59 -0.44
N ALA A 75 4.99 5.74 0.09
CA ALA A 75 4.72 5.05 1.32
C ALA A 75 5.92 5.09 2.25
N ARG A 76 5.63 5.12 3.53
CA ARG A 76 6.66 5.11 4.57
C ARG A 76 6.18 4.30 5.75
N ALA A 77 7.01 3.36 6.22
CA ALA A 77 6.75 2.66 7.46
C ALA A 77 7.07 3.61 8.62
N THR A 78 6.09 3.90 9.46
CA THR A 78 6.24 4.80 10.60
C THR A 78 6.47 4.06 11.90
N GLU A 79 6.07 2.80 11.97
CA GLU A 79 6.28 1.95 13.13
C GLU A 79 6.51 0.52 12.67
N ILE A 80 7.61 -0.08 13.10
CA ILE A 80 7.97 -1.44 12.70
C ILE A 80 8.06 -2.28 13.98
N GLY A 81 7.09 -3.17 14.16
CA GLY A 81 7.07 -4.09 15.29
C GLY A 81 7.25 -5.53 14.84
N GLU A 82 7.32 -6.44 15.80
CA GLU A 82 7.47 -7.86 15.49
C GLU A 82 6.26 -8.45 14.77
N LYS A 83 5.06 -7.98 15.12
CA LYS A 83 3.81 -8.54 14.60
C LYS A 83 3.11 -7.65 13.61
N LYS A 84 3.40 -6.35 13.63
CA LYS A 84 2.74 -5.41 12.75
C LYS A 84 3.66 -4.27 12.33
N VAL A 85 3.33 -3.70 11.19
CA VAL A 85 4.01 -2.51 10.66
C VAL A 85 2.92 -1.49 10.31
N ILE A 86 3.12 -0.24 10.73
CA ILE A 86 2.21 0.83 10.35
C ILE A 86 2.84 1.57 9.18
N VAL A 87 2.08 1.70 8.10
CA VAL A 87 2.55 2.34 6.87
C VAL A 87 1.65 3.52 6.55
N HIS A 88 2.25 4.68 6.31
CA HIS A 88 1.53 5.84 5.81
C HIS A 88 1.75 5.95 4.31
N VAL A 89 0.67 6.10 3.57
CA VAL A 89 0.69 6.15 2.10
C VAL A 89 0.00 7.43 1.64
N THR A 90 0.59 8.08 0.66
CA THR A 90 -0.07 9.18 -0.05
C THR A 90 -0.21 8.84 -1.51
N LEU A 91 -1.34 9.25 -2.09
CA LEU A 91 -1.58 9.13 -3.53
C LEU A 91 -1.75 10.54 -4.08
N SER A 92 -1.01 10.83 -5.13
CA SER A 92 -1.00 12.16 -5.75
C SER A 92 -1.25 12.07 -7.23
N ALA A 93 -1.91 13.10 -7.77
CA ALA A 93 -2.09 13.29 -9.21
C ALA A 93 -1.69 14.74 -9.53
N ASN A 94 -0.88 14.94 -10.56
CA ASN A 94 -0.39 16.27 -10.95
C ASN A 94 0.28 17.04 -9.80
N GLY A 95 1.00 16.32 -8.91
CA GLY A 95 1.65 16.94 -7.76
C GLY A 95 0.73 17.31 -6.61
N ILE A 96 -0.56 16.98 -6.71
CA ILE A 96 -1.54 17.29 -5.67
C ILE A 96 -1.93 15.99 -4.98
N THR A 97 -1.78 15.95 -3.66
CA THR A 97 -2.20 14.79 -2.88
C THR A 97 -3.72 14.73 -2.83
N THR A 98 -4.29 13.67 -3.39
CA THR A 98 -5.74 13.48 -3.45
C THR A 98 -6.26 12.48 -2.42
N ALA A 99 -5.39 11.59 -1.93
CA ALA A 99 -5.74 10.64 -0.88
C ALA A 99 -4.54 10.37 0.00
N ARG A 100 -4.81 10.05 1.25
CA ARG A 100 -3.78 9.58 2.17
C ARG A 100 -4.36 8.45 3.01
N ALA A 101 -3.50 7.59 3.51
CA ALA A 101 -3.96 6.45 4.27
C ALA A 101 -2.99 6.04 5.36
N GLU A 102 -3.53 5.40 6.37
CA GLU A 102 -2.76 4.66 7.35
C GLU A 102 -3.16 3.20 7.22
N VAL A 103 -2.19 2.34 7.04
CA VAL A 103 -2.41 0.90 6.85
C VAL A 103 -1.66 0.16 7.94
N VAL A 104 -2.37 -0.70 8.66
CA VAL A 104 -1.75 -1.61 9.62
C VAL A 104 -1.54 -2.93 8.91
N ALA A 105 -0.28 -3.27 8.64
CA ALA A 105 0.11 -4.53 8.04
C ALA A 105 0.44 -5.50 9.16
N VAL A 106 -0.24 -6.64 9.20
CA VAL A 106 -0.05 -7.65 10.24
C VAL A 106 0.76 -8.80 9.64
N ARG A 107 1.83 -9.19 10.33
CA ARG A 107 2.65 -10.29 9.88
C ARG A 107 1.84 -11.57 9.88
N MET A 108 1.84 -12.26 8.75
CA MET A 108 1.12 -13.51 8.63
C MET A 108 1.79 -14.59 9.50
N PRO A 109 1.06 -15.21 10.45
CA PRO A 109 1.62 -16.31 11.22
C PRO A 109 1.98 -17.48 10.31
N GLU A 110 2.99 -18.23 10.70
CA GLU A 110 3.42 -19.38 9.91
C GLU A 110 2.31 -20.41 9.74
N THR A 111 1.47 -20.58 10.77
CA THR A 111 0.33 -21.48 10.70
C THR A 111 -0.66 -21.07 9.61
N MET A 112 -0.88 -19.79 9.42
CA MET A 112 -1.74 -19.30 8.32
C MET A 112 -1.09 -19.53 6.96
N ARG A 113 0.21 -19.38 6.86
CA ARG A 113 0.94 -19.62 5.62
C ARG A 113 0.83 -21.07 5.18
N LYS A 114 0.88 -22.00 6.12
CA LYS A 114 0.76 -23.44 5.83
C LYS A 114 -0.66 -23.84 5.50
N GLY A 115 -1.64 -23.15 6.06
CA GLY A 115 -3.05 -23.49 5.89
C GLY A 115 -3.76 -22.74 4.78
N SER A 116 -3.09 -21.89 4.04
CA SER A 116 -3.72 -20.99 3.08
C SER A 116 -3.77 -21.49 1.64
N HIS A 117 -3.79 -22.79 1.47
CA HIS A 117 -3.83 -23.35 0.10
C HIS A 117 -4.98 -24.29 -0.12
#